data_c5b24ea125d06c0807108bf20cffe864
#
_entry.id   c5b24ea125d06c0807108bf20cffe864
#
_cell.length_a   1.000
_cell.length_b   1.000
_cell.length_c   1.000
_cell.angle_alpha   90.00
_cell.angle_beta   90.00
_cell.angle_gamma   90.00
#
_symmetry.space_group_name_H-M   'P 1'
#
loop_
_entity.id
_entity.type
_entity.pdbx_description
1 polymer ?
#
loop_
_entity_poly.entity_id
_entity_poly.type
_entity_poly.pdbx_seq_one_letter_code
_entity_poly.pdbx_strand_id
1 'polypeptide(L)'
;MNRYSRLIASAAALLGATLASHHAQALDKVHAGKAVSVAWAFIPLDVGVAEGIFAKYGLDVDITAFGGDAKLQQGLASGSTDFGLGSGPGMAFAAKGSPVIAVAAFAGPPRNISVIVGEDSPIHKVADLKGKLIGVTTAGSLTDWLVHRLSATEGWGKDGVRTAALGPFETQLAAMRTHQIDGMMVATEAGYLLEEKHEGRIIVGMEKYAPKFHTHVVFARKELVAKNPDLVNRFLKGFFASIAFMKANKAKTDEIAVKALGETPTVASRTYDYEISMLEDDGHFDPQAVEVLKESYIEMGTLTTKPNNDQLFTTKFLPVKP
;
A
#
# COMPACT_ATOMS: atom_id res chain seq x y z
N MET A 1 -75.23 -58.75 2.55
CA MET A 1 -74.51 -58.31 1.37
C MET A 1 -73.91 -56.96 1.68
N ASN A 2 -72.74 -56.96 2.25
CA ASN A 2 -72.11 -55.73 2.80
C ASN A 2 -70.87 -55.33 2.01
N ARG A 3 -70.97 -54.17 1.47
CA ARG A 3 -69.83 -53.55 0.83
C ARG A 3 -69.09 -52.73 1.90
N TYR A 4 -67.96 -53.19 2.34
CA TYR A 4 -67.07 -52.41 3.15
C TYR A 4 -66.10 -51.61 2.23
N SER A 5 -66.37 -50.36 2.12
CA SER A 5 -65.49 -49.44 1.48
C SER A 5 -64.23 -49.27 2.32
N ARG A 6 -63.12 -49.64 1.75
CA ARG A 6 -61.81 -49.36 2.35
C ARG A 6 -61.45 -47.88 2.14
N LEU A 7 -61.54 -47.13 3.19
CA LEU A 7 -60.91 -45.80 3.26
C LEU A 7 -59.43 -46.03 3.46
N ILE A 8 -58.65 -45.80 2.38
CA ILE A 8 -57.20 -45.68 2.44
C ILE A 8 -56.92 -44.24 2.80
N ALA A 9 -56.57 -44.01 4.06
CA ALA A 9 -56.02 -42.71 4.53
C ALA A 9 -54.61 -42.61 3.99
N SER A 10 -54.44 -41.89 2.89
CA SER A 10 -53.11 -41.46 2.42
C SER A 10 -52.62 -40.37 3.33
N ALA A 11 -51.78 -40.72 4.30
CA ALA A 11 -50.97 -39.76 5.05
C ALA A 11 -49.92 -39.20 4.09
N ALA A 12 -50.24 -38.08 3.48
CA ALA A 12 -49.26 -37.27 2.77
C ALA A 12 -48.32 -36.67 3.81
N ALA A 13 -47.16 -37.31 4.00
CA ALA A 13 -46.04 -36.71 4.71
C ALA A 13 -45.57 -35.53 3.90
N LEU A 14 -46.01 -34.33 4.27
CA LEU A 14 -45.37 -33.09 3.85
C LEU A 14 -43.98 -33.07 4.47
N LEU A 15 -42.99 -33.62 3.76
CA LEU A 15 -41.60 -33.26 3.95
C LEU A 15 -41.47 -31.75 3.59
N GLY A 16 -41.60 -30.93 4.58
CA GLY A 16 -41.18 -29.55 4.49
C GLY A 16 -39.67 -29.50 4.26
N ALA A 17 -39.24 -29.55 3.00
CA ALA A 17 -37.92 -29.15 2.62
C ALA A 17 -37.80 -27.65 2.94
N THR A 18 -37.37 -27.33 4.14
CA THR A 18 -36.84 -26.00 4.44
C THR A 18 -35.61 -25.82 3.56
N LEU A 19 -35.84 -25.35 2.35
CA LEU A 19 -34.82 -24.69 1.55
C LEU A 19 -34.33 -23.56 2.43
N ALA A 20 -33.26 -23.81 3.18
CA ALA A 20 -32.46 -22.75 3.77
C ALA A 20 -31.98 -21.92 2.57
N SER A 21 -32.78 -20.91 2.23
CA SER A 21 -32.35 -19.86 1.32
C SER A 21 -31.13 -19.26 1.97
N HIS A 22 -29.96 -19.73 1.58
CA HIS A 22 -28.74 -18.96 1.79
C HIS A 22 -28.98 -17.69 1.00
N HIS A 23 -29.54 -16.69 1.66
CA HIS A 23 -29.49 -15.35 1.13
C HIS A 23 -28.00 -15.07 0.97
N ALA A 24 -27.51 -15.13 -0.26
CA ALA A 24 -26.22 -14.59 -0.58
C ALA A 24 -26.28 -13.14 -0.10
N GLN A 25 -25.73 -12.87 1.08
CA GLN A 25 -25.67 -11.52 1.60
C GLN A 25 -24.90 -10.70 0.57
N ALA A 26 -25.52 -9.66 0.05
CA ALA A 26 -24.84 -8.77 -0.90
C ALA A 26 -23.55 -8.27 -0.26
N LEU A 27 -22.46 -8.37 -1.00
CA LEU A 27 -21.17 -7.90 -0.51
C LEU A 27 -21.23 -6.38 -0.33
N ASP A 28 -20.64 -5.88 0.76
CA ASP A 28 -20.49 -4.45 0.96
C ASP A 28 -19.45 -3.91 -0.02
N LYS A 29 -19.85 -2.91 -0.81
CA LYS A 29 -18.94 -2.24 -1.73
C LYS A 29 -17.96 -1.36 -0.95
N VAL A 30 -16.68 -1.49 -1.30
CA VAL A 30 -15.57 -0.76 -0.68
C VAL A 30 -14.69 -0.18 -1.77
N HIS A 31 -14.41 1.11 -1.71
CA HIS A 31 -13.46 1.77 -2.58
C HIS A 31 -12.11 1.87 -1.88
N ALA A 32 -11.11 1.15 -2.37
CA ALA A 32 -9.75 1.14 -1.83
C ALA A 32 -8.77 1.85 -2.78
N GLY A 33 -7.96 2.76 -2.24
CA GLY A 33 -6.98 3.52 -3.00
C GLY A 33 -5.56 3.00 -2.81
N LYS A 34 -4.75 3.05 -3.87
CA LYS A 34 -3.28 2.92 -3.80
C LYS A 34 -2.63 4.27 -4.08
N ALA A 35 -1.64 4.69 -3.28
CA ALA A 35 -0.98 5.97 -3.47
C ALA A 35 -0.32 6.09 -4.86
N VAL A 36 0.18 4.98 -5.41
CA VAL A 36 0.75 4.89 -6.77
C VAL A 36 0.27 3.61 -7.46
N SER A 37 0.27 3.61 -8.79
CA SER A 37 -0.13 2.46 -9.61
C SER A 37 0.93 1.35 -9.59
N VAL A 38 2.21 1.75 -9.62
CA VAL A 38 3.35 0.84 -9.67
C VAL A 38 4.01 0.83 -8.31
N ALA A 39 3.67 -0.14 -7.47
CA ALA A 39 4.34 -0.46 -6.22
C ALA A 39 3.92 -1.85 -5.75
N TRP A 40 4.86 -2.78 -5.75
CA TRP A 40 4.63 -4.16 -5.34
C TRP A 40 4.12 -4.26 -3.89
N ALA A 41 4.54 -3.37 -3.02
CA ALA A 41 4.05 -3.31 -1.63
C ALA A 41 2.52 -3.14 -1.52
N PHE A 42 1.82 -2.69 -2.59
CA PHE A 42 0.36 -2.55 -2.61
C PHE A 42 -0.38 -3.74 -3.24
N ILE A 43 0.34 -4.74 -3.74
CA ILE A 43 -0.21 -5.97 -4.33
C ILE A 43 -1.12 -6.76 -3.38
N PRO A 44 -1.03 -6.69 -2.03
CA PRO A 44 -1.99 -7.36 -1.18
C PRO A 44 -3.47 -7.02 -1.49
N LEU A 45 -3.77 -5.80 -1.97
CA LEU A 45 -5.12 -5.47 -2.44
C LEU A 45 -5.51 -6.27 -3.67
N ASP A 46 -4.63 -6.29 -4.68
CA ASP A 46 -4.88 -6.99 -5.95
C ASP A 46 -5.01 -8.50 -5.72
N VAL A 47 -4.16 -9.08 -4.87
CA VAL A 47 -4.23 -10.49 -4.46
C VAL A 47 -5.55 -10.78 -3.74
N GLY A 48 -5.95 -9.92 -2.82
CA GLY A 48 -7.20 -10.09 -2.06
C GLY A 48 -8.44 -10.08 -2.95
N VAL A 49 -8.45 -9.27 -3.99
CA VAL A 49 -9.52 -9.22 -4.99
C VAL A 49 -9.44 -10.44 -5.91
N ALA A 50 -8.27 -10.71 -6.50
CA ALA A 50 -8.09 -11.78 -7.48
C ALA A 50 -8.39 -13.19 -6.90
N GLU A 51 -8.03 -13.42 -5.64
CA GLU A 51 -8.24 -14.70 -4.94
C GLU A 51 -9.57 -14.75 -4.15
N GLY A 52 -10.42 -13.73 -4.30
CA GLY A 52 -11.71 -13.66 -3.61
C GLY A 52 -11.58 -13.65 -2.08
N ILE A 53 -10.44 -13.20 -1.55
CA ILE A 53 -10.20 -13.16 -0.11
C ILE A 53 -11.14 -12.15 0.54
N PHE A 54 -11.28 -10.95 -0.02
CA PHE A 54 -12.19 -9.94 0.51
C PHE A 54 -13.66 -10.41 0.50
N ALA A 55 -14.06 -11.18 -0.52
CA ALA A 55 -15.42 -11.73 -0.59
C ALA A 55 -15.73 -12.67 0.59
N LYS A 56 -14.74 -13.42 1.11
CA LYS A 56 -14.90 -14.25 2.32
C LYS A 56 -15.19 -13.41 3.57
N TYR A 57 -14.84 -12.13 3.56
CA TYR A 57 -15.15 -11.17 4.62
C TYR A 57 -16.37 -10.30 4.29
N GLY A 58 -17.16 -10.69 3.25
CA GLY A 58 -18.36 -9.97 2.85
C GLY A 58 -18.10 -8.65 2.13
N LEU A 59 -16.97 -8.49 1.46
CA LEU A 59 -16.56 -7.24 0.81
C LEU A 59 -16.37 -7.43 -0.70
N ASP A 60 -16.89 -6.46 -1.46
CA ASP A 60 -16.62 -6.25 -2.88
C ASP A 60 -15.72 -5.02 -2.99
N VAL A 61 -14.42 -5.24 -3.27
CA VAL A 61 -13.40 -4.19 -3.22
C VAL A 61 -13.05 -3.73 -4.63
N ASP A 62 -13.29 -2.44 -4.89
CA ASP A 62 -12.89 -1.73 -6.08
C ASP A 62 -11.60 -0.94 -5.82
N ILE A 63 -10.61 -1.03 -6.73
CA ILE A 63 -9.27 -0.48 -6.53
C ILE A 63 -9.04 0.70 -7.46
N THR A 64 -8.61 1.84 -6.89
CA THR A 64 -8.18 3.03 -7.64
C THR A 64 -6.74 3.39 -7.31
N ALA A 65 -5.91 3.67 -8.33
CA ALA A 65 -4.56 4.18 -8.14
C ALA A 65 -4.50 5.70 -8.29
N PHE A 66 -3.70 6.34 -7.42
CA PHE A 66 -3.48 7.79 -7.42
C PHE A 66 -2.06 8.13 -7.89
N GLY A 67 -1.73 9.40 -8.00
CA GLY A 67 -0.40 9.87 -8.37
C GLY A 67 0.38 10.47 -7.19
N GLY A 68 0.38 9.75 -6.05
CA GLY A 68 1.08 10.13 -4.82
C GLY A 68 0.16 10.27 -3.60
N ASP A 69 0.76 10.30 -2.40
CA ASP A 69 0.02 10.37 -1.12
C ASP A 69 -0.94 11.56 -1.04
N ALA A 70 -0.54 12.74 -1.50
CA ALA A 70 -1.40 13.93 -1.41
C ALA A 70 -2.73 13.73 -2.15
N LYS A 71 -2.70 13.09 -3.33
CA LYS A 71 -3.92 12.80 -4.10
C LYS A 71 -4.75 11.70 -3.45
N LEU A 72 -4.12 10.66 -2.91
CA LEU A 72 -4.80 9.64 -2.13
C LEU A 72 -5.52 10.25 -0.92
N GLN A 73 -4.85 11.12 -0.17
CA GLN A 73 -5.44 11.80 0.98
C GLN A 73 -6.62 12.70 0.59
N GLN A 74 -6.57 13.35 -0.58
CA GLN A 74 -7.72 14.09 -1.13
C GLN A 74 -8.89 13.16 -1.45
N GLY A 75 -8.61 11.99 -2.06
CA GLY A 75 -9.63 10.96 -2.33
C GLY A 75 -10.33 10.46 -1.06
N LEU A 76 -9.55 10.17 -0.02
CA LEU A 76 -10.09 9.80 1.29
C LEU A 76 -10.89 10.95 1.93
N ALA A 77 -10.37 12.18 1.89
CA ALA A 77 -11.03 13.33 2.49
C ALA A 77 -12.35 13.69 1.81
N SER A 78 -12.44 13.51 0.49
CA SER A 78 -13.67 13.75 -0.29
C SER A 78 -14.71 12.62 -0.15
N GLY A 79 -14.31 11.46 0.39
CA GLY A 79 -15.17 10.28 0.47
C GLY A 79 -15.28 9.47 -0.81
N SER A 80 -14.49 9.78 -1.84
CA SER A 80 -14.41 8.96 -3.07
C SER A 80 -13.65 7.64 -2.85
N THR A 81 -12.96 7.52 -1.73
CA THR A 81 -12.20 6.33 -1.32
C THR A 81 -12.45 6.09 0.17
N ASP A 82 -12.69 4.84 0.57
CA ASP A 82 -12.98 4.43 1.95
C ASP A 82 -11.70 4.09 2.71
N PHE A 83 -10.81 3.35 2.06
CA PHE A 83 -9.52 2.95 2.57
C PHE A 83 -8.42 3.35 1.60
N GLY A 84 -7.22 3.61 2.12
CA GLY A 84 -6.08 3.96 1.29
C GLY A 84 -4.80 3.27 1.75
N LEU A 85 -4.06 2.71 0.81
CA LEU A 85 -2.69 2.26 1.03
C LEU A 85 -1.75 3.41 0.66
N GLY A 86 -1.16 4.01 1.67
CA GLY A 86 -0.25 5.13 1.51
C GLY A 86 0.99 5.00 2.37
N SER A 87 1.78 6.05 2.43
CA SER A 87 3.03 6.03 3.18
C SER A 87 2.87 6.43 4.65
N GLY A 88 3.82 6.01 5.50
CA GLY A 88 3.92 6.48 6.87
C GLY A 88 4.00 8.02 6.98
N PRO A 89 4.82 8.71 6.17
CA PRO A 89 4.81 10.18 6.08
C PRO A 89 3.43 10.79 5.79
N GLY A 90 2.58 10.10 5.06
CA GLY A 90 1.20 10.52 4.79
C GLY A 90 0.34 10.69 6.04
N MET A 91 0.69 10.10 7.19
CA MET A 91 -0.03 10.33 8.45
C MET A 91 0.01 11.79 8.92
N ALA A 92 0.98 12.59 8.45
CA ALA A 92 1.02 14.02 8.76
C ALA A 92 -0.23 14.78 8.31
N PHE A 93 -0.93 14.32 7.26
CA PHE A 93 -2.20 14.92 6.85
C PHE A 93 -3.29 14.77 7.93
N ALA A 94 -3.31 13.64 8.64
CA ALA A 94 -4.24 13.43 9.76
C ALA A 94 -3.96 14.44 10.91
N ALA A 95 -2.68 14.67 11.23
CA ALA A 95 -2.27 15.65 12.24
C ALA A 95 -2.60 17.11 11.81
N LYS A 96 -2.66 17.39 10.52
CA LYS A 96 -3.11 18.68 9.96
C LYS A 96 -4.64 18.84 9.93
N GLY A 97 -5.39 17.89 10.47
CA GLY A 97 -6.86 17.97 10.55
C GLY A 97 -7.59 17.31 9.38
N SER A 98 -6.90 16.58 8.50
CA SER A 98 -7.59 15.75 7.50
C SER A 98 -8.55 14.76 8.18
N PRO A 99 -9.75 14.49 7.59
CA PRO A 99 -10.73 13.57 8.15
C PRO A 99 -10.35 12.08 7.98
N VAL A 100 -9.04 11.78 7.96
CA VAL A 100 -8.48 10.43 7.81
C VAL A 100 -7.63 10.07 9.02
N ILE A 101 -7.41 8.77 9.22
CA ILE A 101 -6.52 8.25 10.24
C ILE A 101 -5.89 6.94 9.77
N ALA A 102 -4.65 6.65 10.16
CA ALA A 102 -4.07 5.33 9.92
C ALA A 102 -4.67 4.31 10.89
N VAL A 103 -4.98 3.12 10.38
CA VAL A 103 -5.65 2.04 11.14
C VAL A 103 -4.78 0.79 11.27
N ALA A 104 -3.73 0.66 10.48
CA ALA A 104 -2.72 -0.40 10.56
C ALA A 104 -1.43 0.01 9.84
N ALA A 105 -0.28 -0.43 10.33
CA ALA A 105 0.97 -0.46 9.58
C ALA A 105 1.09 -1.81 8.86
N PHE A 106 1.59 -1.86 7.62
CA PHE A 106 1.70 -3.13 6.91
C PHE A 106 3.04 -3.35 6.21
N ALA A 107 3.92 -2.36 6.23
CA ALA A 107 5.26 -2.51 5.67
C ALA A 107 6.30 -1.79 6.52
N GLY A 108 7.38 -2.49 6.83
CA GLY A 108 8.52 -2.04 7.62
C GLY A 108 9.49 -1.16 6.83
N PRO A 109 10.82 -1.30 7.02
CA PRO A 109 11.82 -0.47 6.35
C PRO A 109 11.68 -0.45 4.82
N PRO A 110 11.99 0.69 4.15
CA PRO A 110 11.63 0.93 2.74
C PRO A 110 12.52 0.16 1.75
N ARG A 111 12.42 -1.17 1.73
CA ARG A 111 13.06 -2.04 0.74
C ARG A 111 12.52 -1.81 -0.67
N ASN A 112 11.24 -1.50 -0.74
CA ASN A 112 10.53 -1.27 -2.00
C ASN A 112 10.81 0.09 -2.64
N ILE A 113 11.75 0.89 -2.13
CA ILE A 113 12.10 2.19 -2.69
C ILE A 113 13.59 2.26 -2.98
N SER A 114 13.93 2.73 -4.18
CA SER A 114 15.31 2.86 -4.65
C SER A 114 15.55 4.14 -5.42
N VAL A 115 16.80 4.58 -5.45
CA VAL A 115 17.27 5.58 -6.41
C VAL A 115 17.64 4.88 -7.69
N ILE A 116 17.03 5.32 -8.80
CA ILE A 116 17.24 4.78 -10.14
C ILE A 116 17.74 5.89 -11.05
N VAL A 117 18.70 5.58 -11.90
CA VAL A 117 19.24 6.49 -12.92
C VAL A 117 19.16 5.86 -14.31
N GLY A 118 19.26 6.65 -15.35
CA GLY A 118 19.33 6.14 -16.73
C GLY A 118 20.57 5.30 -16.98
N GLU A 119 20.53 4.42 -17.96
CA GLU A 119 21.65 3.50 -18.30
C GLU A 119 22.91 4.29 -18.69
N ASP A 120 22.75 5.41 -19.39
CA ASP A 120 23.82 6.29 -19.84
C ASP A 120 24.27 7.33 -18.78
N SER A 121 23.64 7.32 -17.59
CA SER A 121 23.97 8.27 -16.53
C SER A 121 25.39 8.11 -16.02
N PRO A 122 26.14 9.21 -15.75
CA PRO A 122 27.46 9.15 -15.14
C PRO A 122 27.44 8.82 -13.64
N ILE A 123 26.25 8.61 -13.04
CA ILE A 123 26.07 8.27 -11.64
C ILE A 123 26.22 6.77 -11.46
N HIS A 124 27.24 6.31 -10.78
CA HIS A 124 27.52 4.87 -10.57
C HIS A 124 27.49 4.45 -9.10
N LYS A 125 27.50 5.39 -8.17
CA LYS A 125 27.52 5.16 -6.71
C LYS A 125 26.83 6.29 -5.98
N VAL A 126 26.51 6.06 -4.71
CA VAL A 126 25.79 7.03 -3.87
C VAL A 126 26.49 8.39 -3.85
N ALA A 127 27.83 8.42 -3.75
CA ALA A 127 28.57 9.68 -3.70
C ALA A 127 28.36 10.58 -4.93
N ASP A 128 28.02 10.03 -6.07
CA ASP A 128 27.79 10.76 -7.33
C ASP A 128 26.42 11.47 -7.33
N LEU A 129 25.56 11.18 -6.34
CA LEU A 129 24.24 11.81 -6.18
C LEU A 129 24.36 13.25 -5.60
N LYS A 130 25.51 13.62 -5.02
CA LYS A 130 25.67 14.96 -4.43
C LYS A 130 25.44 16.05 -5.48
N GLY A 131 24.57 17.01 -5.17
CA GLY A 131 24.20 18.12 -6.06
C GLY A 131 23.20 17.76 -7.17
N LYS A 132 22.78 16.50 -7.26
CA LYS A 132 21.89 16.00 -8.29
C LYS A 132 20.42 16.35 -8.02
N LEU A 133 19.60 16.31 -9.07
CA LEU A 133 18.17 16.54 -9.02
C LEU A 133 17.43 15.19 -9.21
N ILE A 134 16.72 14.75 -8.18
CA ILE A 134 16.00 13.47 -8.17
C ILE A 134 14.49 13.69 -8.25
N GLY A 135 13.85 13.03 -9.21
CA GLY A 135 12.40 13.01 -9.32
C GLY A 135 11.75 12.28 -8.13
N VAL A 136 10.65 12.82 -7.63
CA VAL A 136 9.85 12.26 -6.54
C VAL A 136 8.37 12.37 -6.85
N THR A 137 7.50 11.66 -6.12
CA THR A 137 6.05 11.68 -6.39
C THR A 137 5.43 13.02 -6.05
N THR A 138 5.50 13.46 -4.81
CA THR A 138 4.98 14.77 -4.36
C THR A 138 5.88 15.34 -3.27
N ALA A 139 5.90 16.66 -3.14
CA ALA A 139 6.58 17.29 -2.02
C ALA A 139 5.98 16.85 -0.69
N GLY A 140 6.81 16.55 0.30
CA GLY A 140 6.39 16.03 1.59
C GLY A 140 5.92 14.57 1.59
N SER A 141 6.13 13.83 0.49
CA SER A 141 5.86 12.38 0.42
C SER A 141 7.04 11.55 0.95
N LEU A 142 6.82 10.22 1.01
CA LEU A 142 7.87 9.26 1.37
C LEU A 142 9.11 9.42 0.47
N THR A 143 8.94 9.48 -0.85
CA THR A 143 10.05 9.56 -1.81
C THR A 143 10.83 10.87 -1.65
N ASP A 144 10.15 11.99 -1.39
CA ASP A 144 10.78 13.27 -1.12
C ASP A 144 11.61 13.24 0.17
N TRP A 145 11.02 12.75 1.26
CA TRP A 145 11.72 12.59 2.52
C TRP A 145 12.95 11.67 2.41
N LEU A 146 12.84 10.57 1.70
CA LEU A 146 13.95 9.62 1.56
C LEU A 146 15.15 10.22 0.81
N VAL A 147 14.93 11.09 -0.19
CA VAL A 147 16.02 11.82 -0.84
C VAL A 147 16.74 12.73 0.15
N HIS A 148 15.98 13.51 0.92
CA HIS A 148 16.58 14.41 1.93
C HIS A 148 17.25 13.62 3.06
N ARG A 149 16.66 12.47 3.48
CA ARG A 149 17.23 11.58 4.49
C ARG A 149 18.56 10.96 4.03
N LEU A 150 18.62 10.48 2.78
CA LEU A 150 19.86 10.02 2.15
C LEU A 150 20.91 11.14 2.19
N SER A 151 20.58 12.33 1.69
CA SER A 151 21.48 13.47 1.62
C SER A 151 22.03 13.85 2.99
N ALA A 152 21.17 13.91 4.01
CA ALA A 152 21.57 14.22 5.38
C ALA A 152 22.47 13.12 6.00
N THR A 153 22.14 11.85 5.76
CA THR A 153 22.89 10.69 6.28
C THR A 153 24.30 10.62 5.67
N GLU A 154 24.45 10.98 4.39
CA GLU A 154 25.75 11.05 3.72
C GLU A 154 26.56 12.32 4.10
N GLY A 155 26.02 13.15 5.00
CA GLY A 155 26.72 14.35 5.50
C GLY A 155 26.70 15.55 4.56
N TRP A 156 25.79 15.57 3.56
CA TRP A 156 25.69 16.69 2.59
C TRP A 156 24.67 17.75 2.99
N GLY A 157 24.04 17.60 4.17
CA GLY A 157 22.87 18.38 4.57
C GLY A 157 21.62 17.91 3.81
N LYS A 158 20.45 18.40 4.23
CA LYS A 158 19.16 17.90 3.65
C LYS A 158 19.02 18.22 2.15
N ASP A 159 19.63 19.30 1.67
CA ASP A 159 19.50 19.82 0.30
C ASP A 159 20.73 19.49 -0.58
N GLY A 160 21.66 18.68 -0.09
CA GLY A 160 22.81 18.20 -0.86
C GLY A 160 22.43 17.33 -2.05
N VAL A 161 21.22 16.73 -2.03
CA VAL A 161 20.49 16.20 -3.18
C VAL A 161 19.15 16.92 -3.27
N ARG A 162 18.80 17.43 -4.44
CA ARG A 162 17.59 18.21 -4.66
C ARG A 162 16.46 17.32 -5.17
N THR A 163 15.21 17.72 -4.95
CA THR A 163 14.03 16.98 -5.42
C THR A 163 13.21 17.77 -6.44
N ALA A 164 12.56 17.05 -7.35
CA ALA A 164 11.55 17.56 -8.27
C ALA A 164 10.26 16.73 -8.13
N ALA A 165 9.16 17.35 -7.67
CA ALA A 165 7.88 16.71 -7.50
C ALA A 165 7.18 16.56 -8.88
N LEU A 166 7.29 15.40 -9.51
CA LEU A 166 6.83 15.13 -10.88
C LEU A 166 5.62 14.19 -10.95
N GLY A 167 5.18 13.61 -9.83
CA GLY A 167 4.01 12.74 -9.79
C GLY A 167 4.31 11.30 -10.23
N PRO A 168 3.51 10.72 -11.15
CA PRO A 168 3.59 9.31 -11.52
C PRO A 168 4.93 8.89 -12.12
N PHE A 169 5.22 7.59 -12.05
CA PHE A 169 6.43 6.98 -12.59
C PHE A 169 6.70 7.37 -14.04
N GLU A 170 5.70 7.34 -14.91
CA GLU A 170 5.82 7.63 -16.34
C GLU A 170 6.33 9.05 -16.59
N THR A 171 5.86 10.02 -15.79
CA THR A 171 6.31 11.42 -15.89
C THR A 171 7.77 11.56 -15.44
N GLN A 172 8.14 10.89 -14.36
CA GLN A 172 9.52 10.89 -13.87
C GLN A 172 10.46 10.21 -14.87
N LEU A 173 10.04 9.07 -15.44
CA LEU A 173 10.81 8.33 -16.46
C LEU A 173 11.02 9.20 -17.71
N ALA A 174 9.99 9.90 -18.20
CA ALA A 174 10.11 10.81 -19.33
C ALA A 174 11.09 11.95 -19.04
N ALA A 175 11.03 12.55 -17.83
CA ALA A 175 11.95 13.60 -17.39
C ALA A 175 13.39 13.09 -17.25
N MET A 176 13.59 11.86 -16.78
CA MET A 176 14.91 11.23 -16.71
C MET A 176 15.48 10.97 -18.11
N ARG A 177 14.70 10.42 -19.04
CA ARG A 177 15.12 10.16 -20.43
C ARG A 177 15.49 11.45 -21.18
N THR A 178 14.89 12.58 -20.82
CA THR A 178 15.20 13.90 -21.41
C THR A 178 16.20 14.70 -20.60
N HIS A 179 16.87 14.08 -19.61
CA HIS A 179 17.87 14.68 -18.73
C HIS A 179 17.39 15.95 -17.97
N GLN A 180 16.05 16.08 -17.76
CA GLN A 180 15.48 17.13 -16.92
C GLN A 180 15.69 16.83 -15.42
N ILE A 181 15.87 15.55 -15.06
CA ILE A 181 16.30 15.08 -13.75
C ILE A 181 17.46 14.11 -13.93
N ASP A 182 18.32 14.00 -12.91
CA ASP A 182 19.49 13.11 -12.93
C ASP A 182 19.14 11.66 -12.58
N GLY A 183 18.00 11.44 -11.91
CA GLY A 183 17.49 10.15 -11.51
C GLY A 183 16.12 10.29 -10.84
N MET A 184 15.57 9.19 -10.34
CA MET A 184 14.26 9.18 -9.69
C MET A 184 14.28 8.29 -8.44
N MET A 185 13.49 8.69 -7.44
CA MET A 185 13.20 7.90 -6.23
C MET A 185 11.84 7.26 -6.40
N VAL A 186 11.81 5.99 -6.75
CA VAL A 186 10.59 5.25 -7.09
C VAL A 186 10.64 3.82 -6.55
N ALA A 187 9.60 3.06 -6.82
CA ALA A 187 9.50 1.66 -6.47
C ALA A 187 10.64 0.82 -7.08
N THR A 188 11.21 -0.09 -6.30
CA THR A 188 12.40 -0.87 -6.66
C THR A 188 12.16 -1.77 -7.88
N GLU A 189 10.97 -2.34 -8.01
CA GLU A 189 10.59 -3.16 -9.16
C GLU A 189 10.62 -2.38 -10.48
N ALA A 190 10.34 -1.09 -10.46
CA ALA A 190 10.51 -0.24 -11.64
C ALA A 190 12.00 -0.18 -12.05
N GLY A 191 12.92 -0.19 -11.08
CA GLY A 191 14.34 -0.31 -11.33
C GLY A 191 14.71 -1.64 -11.98
N TYR A 192 14.19 -2.75 -11.47
CA TYR A 192 14.42 -4.07 -12.06
C TYR A 192 13.91 -4.16 -13.50
N LEU A 193 12.74 -3.55 -13.77
CA LEU A 193 12.20 -3.49 -15.14
C LEU A 193 13.10 -2.67 -16.08
N LEU A 194 13.65 -1.56 -15.61
CA LEU A 194 14.57 -0.74 -16.41
C LEU A 194 15.93 -1.43 -16.60
N GLU A 195 16.43 -2.15 -15.60
CA GLU A 195 17.64 -2.99 -15.75
C GLU A 195 17.45 -4.08 -16.80
N GLU A 196 16.30 -4.79 -16.79
CA GLU A 196 15.98 -5.82 -17.78
C GLU A 196 15.92 -5.27 -19.21
N LYS A 197 15.46 -4.02 -19.35
CA LYS A 197 15.37 -3.32 -20.65
C LYS A 197 16.64 -2.58 -21.05
N HIS A 198 17.69 -2.57 -20.24
CA HIS A 198 18.87 -1.76 -20.42
C HIS A 198 18.58 -0.26 -20.59
N GLU A 199 17.60 0.23 -19.83
CA GLU A 199 17.17 1.63 -19.82
C GLU A 199 17.55 2.39 -18.54
N GLY A 200 17.99 1.68 -17.52
CA GLY A 200 18.40 2.28 -16.25
C GLY A 200 18.97 1.26 -15.28
N ARG A 201 19.46 1.75 -14.16
CA ARG A 201 20.02 0.92 -13.09
C ARG A 201 19.70 1.48 -11.70
N ILE A 202 19.62 0.59 -10.74
CA ILE A 202 19.48 0.93 -9.32
C ILE A 202 20.85 1.35 -8.77
N ILE A 203 20.88 2.50 -8.11
CA ILE A 203 22.09 2.99 -7.41
C ILE A 203 22.08 2.54 -5.96
N VAL A 204 20.92 2.60 -5.29
CA VAL A 204 20.79 2.26 -3.88
C VAL A 204 19.34 2.03 -3.47
N GLY A 205 19.10 1.00 -2.65
CA GLY A 205 17.85 0.81 -1.90
C GLY A 205 17.83 1.66 -0.63
N MET A 206 16.64 2.00 -0.16
CA MET A 206 16.47 2.99 0.90
C MET A 206 16.36 2.40 2.31
N GLU A 207 16.31 1.09 2.48
CA GLU A 207 16.15 0.43 3.79
C GLU A 207 17.27 0.78 4.79
N LYS A 208 18.48 1.00 4.33
CA LYS A 208 19.61 1.37 5.19
C LYS A 208 19.52 2.81 5.74
N TYR A 209 18.76 3.69 5.07
CA TYR A 209 18.58 5.09 5.49
C TYR A 209 17.40 5.26 6.46
N ALA A 210 16.50 4.28 6.54
CA ALA A 210 15.37 4.27 7.45
C ALA A 210 15.13 2.86 8.01
N PRO A 211 16.10 2.28 8.80
CA PRO A 211 16.03 0.89 9.26
C PRO A 211 14.95 0.63 10.31
N LYS A 212 14.41 1.66 10.91
CA LYS A 212 13.25 1.64 11.81
C LYS A 212 12.21 2.61 11.26
N PHE A 213 11.27 2.07 10.48
CA PHE A 213 10.32 2.91 9.77
C PHE A 213 9.08 2.11 9.38
N HIS A 214 7.91 2.73 9.41
CA HIS A 214 6.72 2.22 8.74
C HIS A 214 6.62 2.87 7.36
N THR A 215 7.03 2.13 6.35
CA THR A 215 7.02 2.61 4.98
C THR A 215 5.60 2.81 4.48
N HIS A 216 4.71 1.85 4.78
CA HIS A 216 3.33 1.92 4.35
C HIS A 216 2.35 1.59 5.47
N VAL A 217 1.21 2.30 5.41
CA VAL A 217 0.10 2.18 6.35
C VAL A 217 -1.23 2.12 5.61
N VAL A 218 -2.22 1.49 6.24
CA VAL A 218 -3.61 1.53 5.80
C VAL A 218 -4.27 2.74 6.44
N PHE A 219 -4.83 3.62 5.62
CA PHE A 219 -5.69 4.73 6.04
C PHE A 219 -7.15 4.37 5.93
N ALA A 220 -7.97 4.95 6.81
CA ALA A 220 -9.41 4.96 6.70
C ALA A 220 -9.97 6.36 7.01
N ARG A 221 -11.16 6.66 6.51
CA ARG A 221 -11.88 7.87 6.91
C ARG A 221 -12.26 7.79 8.39
N LYS A 222 -12.05 8.86 9.16
CA LYS A 222 -12.42 8.92 10.58
C LYS A 222 -13.93 8.65 10.79
N GLU A 223 -14.74 9.09 9.87
CA GLU A 223 -16.18 8.81 9.87
C GLU A 223 -16.48 7.30 9.80
N LEU A 224 -15.79 6.58 8.92
CA LEU A 224 -15.93 5.14 8.77
C LEU A 224 -15.51 4.40 10.04
N VAL A 225 -14.37 4.80 10.63
CA VAL A 225 -13.86 4.27 11.91
C VAL A 225 -14.86 4.46 13.06
N ALA A 226 -15.59 5.58 13.05
CA ALA A 226 -16.57 5.91 14.08
C ALA A 226 -17.92 5.22 13.85
N LYS A 227 -18.45 5.27 12.62
CA LYS A 227 -19.82 4.84 12.31
C LYS A 227 -19.95 3.38 11.87
N ASN A 228 -18.90 2.82 11.24
CA ASN A 228 -18.90 1.43 10.76
C ASN A 228 -17.58 0.71 11.07
N PRO A 229 -17.23 0.54 12.37
CA PRO A 229 -15.99 -0.13 12.76
C PRO A 229 -15.93 -1.60 12.33
N ASP A 230 -17.07 -2.25 12.12
CA ASP A 230 -17.13 -3.62 11.61
C ASP A 230 -16.58 -3.70 10.18
N LEU A 231 -16.96 -2.77 9.31
CA LEU A 231 -16.43 -2.71 7.94
C LEU A 231 -14.91 -2.51 7.94
N VAL A 232 -14.38 -1.65 8.82
CA VAL A 232 -12.93 -1.46 8.98
C VAL A 232 -12.25 -2.76 9.40
N ASN A 233 -12.82 -3.45 10.39
CA ASN A 233 -12.26 -4.72 10.87
C ASN A 233 -12.27 -5.80 9.79
N ARG A 234 -13.36 -5.97 9.04
CA ARG A 234 -13.46 -6.92 7.92
C ARG A 234 -12.47 -6.60 6.80
N PHE A 235 -12.32 -5.33 6.45
CA PHE A 235 -11.34 -4.89 5.45
C PHE A 235 -9.91 -5.23 5.89
N LEU A 236 -9.53 -4.89 7.11
CA LEU A 236 -8.20 -5.20 7.64
C LEU A 236 -7.96 -6.72 7.68
N LYS A 237 -8.93 -7.51 8.14
CA LYS A 237 -8.81 -8.97 8.10
C LYS A 237 -8.58 -9.51 6.68
N GLY A 238 -9.35 -9.04 5.71
CA GLY A 238 -9.15 -9.41 4.31
C GLY A 238 -7.78 -9.00 3.79
N PHE A 239 -7.34 -7.79 4.13
CA PHE A 239 -6.04 -7.27 3.71
C PHE A 239 -4.87 -8.09 4.28
N PHE A 240 -4.86 -8.36 5.60
CA PHE A 240 -3.80 -9.16 6.22
C PHE A 240 -3.90 -10.64 5.86
N ALA A 241 -5.09 -11.18 5.59
CA ALA A 241 -5.25 -12.51 5.00
C ALA A 241 -4.64 -12.59 3.59
N SER A 242 -4.70 -11.50 2.82
CA SER A 242 -4.03 -11.42 1.51
C SER A 242 -2.51 -11.42 1.65
N ILE A 243 -1.95 -10.72 2.64
CA ILE A 243 -0.51 -10.77 2.96
C ILE A 243 -0.10 -12.19 3.37
N ALA A 244 -0.87 -12.86 4.23
CA ALA A 244 -0.61 -14.25 4.63
C ALA A 244 -0.67 -15.20 3.42
N PHE A 245 -1.63 -15.00 2.51
CA PHE A 245 -1.71 -15.76 1.26
C PHE A 245 -0.46 -15.55 0.40
N MET A 246 -0.03 -14.30 0.21
CA MET A 246 1.19 -13.97 -0.55
C MET A 246 2.42 -14.69 0.01
N LYS A 247 2.62 -14.64 1.33
CA LYS A 247 3.75 -15.32 2.00
C LYS A 247 3.75 -16.84 1.79
N ALA A 248 2.59 -17.45 1.62
CA ALA A 248 2.43 -18.88 1.41
C ALA A 248 2.40 -19.30 -0.07
N ASN A 249 2.17 -18.38 -1.02
CA ASN A 249 1.85 -18.69 -2.40
C ASN A 249 2.61 -17.82 -3.39
N LYS A 250 3.97 -17.89 -3.39
CA LYS A 250 4.84 -17.08 -4.27
C LYS A 250 4.41 -17.10 -5.73
N ALA A 251 4.27 -18.28 -6.34
CA ALA A 251 3.97 -18.41 -7.77
C ALA A 251 2.66 -17.70 -8.16
N LYS A 252 1.63 -17.79 -7.31
CA LYS A 252 0.35 -17.10 -7.55
C LYS A 252 0.44 -15.60 -7.33
N THR A 253 1.22 -15.19 -6.36
CA THR A 253 1.52 -13.77 -6.12
C THR A 253 2.26 -13.16 -7.30
N ASP A 254 3.28 -13.84 -7.84
CA ASP A 254 4.04 -13.39 -9.01
C ASP A 254 3.11 -13.27 -10.24
N GLU A 255 2.20 -14.24 -10.49
CA GLU A 255 1.22 -14.17 -11.57
C GLU A 255 0.32 -12.93 -11.46
N ILE A 256 -0.14 -12.62 -10.25
CA ILE A 256 -1.00 -11.46 -10.00
C ILE A 256 -0.21 -10.15 -10.16
N ALA A 257 1.03 -10.10 -9.65
CA ALA A 257 1.90 -8.94 -9.79
C ALA A 257 2.19 -8.61 -11.26
N VAL A 258 2.51 -9.61 -12.08
CA VAL A 258 2.69 -9.46 -13.54
C VAL A 258 1.49 -8.75 -14.18
N LYS A 259 0.27 -9.17 -13.82
CA LYS A 259 -0.97 -8.57 -14.38
C LYS A 259 -1.25 -7.18 -13.84
N ALA A 260 -1.07 -6.98 -12.53
CA ALA A 260 -1.45 -5.74 -11.84
C ALA A 260 -0.47 -4.60 -12.09
N LEU A 261 0.83 -4.91 -12.22
CA LEU A 261 1.91 -3.92 -12.35
C LEU A 261 2.47 -3.83 -13.79
N GLY A 262 2.10 -4.77 -14.68
CA GLY A 262 2.64 -4.83 -16.03
C GLY A 262 4.11 -5.25 -16.07
N GLU A 263 4.55 -6.03 -15.09
CA GLU A 263 5.91 -6.53 -14.95
C GLU A 263 6.15 -7.78 -15.79
N THR A 264 7.43 -8.14 -15.99
CA THR A 264 7.80 -9.46 -16.50
C THR A 264 7.77 -10.50 -15.36
N PRO A 265 7.62 -11.79 -15.66
CA PRO A 265 7.72 -12.85 -14.64
C PRO A 265 9.05 -12.83 -13.88
N THR A 266 10.14 -12.46 -14.54
CA THR A 266 11.48 -12.33 -13.93
C THR A 266 11.50 -11.20 -12.90
N VAL A 267 10.97 -10.04 -13.26
CA VAL A 267 10.89 -8.88 -12.36
C VAL A 267 9.99 -9.20 -11.18
N ALA A 268 8.78 -9.74 -11.41
CA ALA A 268 7.84 -10.10 -10.34
C ALA A 268 8.47 -11.06 -9.32
N SER A 269 9.14 -12.12 -9.79
CA SER A 269 9.78 -13.10 -8.93
C SER A 269 10.95 -12.50 -8.13
N ARG A 270 11.76 -11.64 -8.75
CA ARG A 270 12.88 -10.94 -8.09
C ARG A 270 12.35 -9.97 -7.03
N THR A 271 11.30 -9.24 -7.33
CA THR A 271 10.65 -8.31 -6.40
C THR A 271 10.06 -9.04 -5.21
N TYR A 272 9.34 -10.14 -5.44
CA TYR A 272 8.81 -10.97 -4.36
C TYR A 272 9.91 -11.40 -3.39
N ASP A 273 11.00 -11.99 -3.89
CA ASP A 273 12.09 -12.49 -3.05
C ASP A 273 12.75 -11.39 -2.21
N TYR A 274 12.77 -10.17 -2.73
CA TYR A 274 13.37 -9.04 -2.05
C TYR A 274 12.41 -8.36 -1.06
N GLU A 275 11.14 -8.19 -1.42
CA GLU A 275 10.21 -7.33 -0.68
C GLU A 275 9.26 -8.08 0.26
N ILE A 276 8.98 -9.38 0.05
CA ILE A 276 7.96 -10.10 0.85
C ILE A 276 8.19 -9.98 2.36
N SER A 277 9.46 -9.97 2.79
CA SER A 277 9.82 -9.89 4.20
C SER A 277 9.56 -8.54 4.85
N MET A 278 9.28 -7.48 4.07
CA MET A 278 8.93 -6.18 4.63
C MET A 278 7.46 -6.09 5.06
N LEU A 279 6.60 -6.98 4.54
CA LEU A 279 5.18 -6.98 4.85
C LEU A 279 4.93 -7.52 6.27
N GLU A 280 4.25 -6.71 7.08
CA GLU A 280 3.86 -7.04 8.45
C GLU A 280 2.66 -7.99 8.48
N ASP A 281 2.46 -8.69 9.63
CA ASP A 281 1.45 -9.75 9.71
C ASP A 281 0.16 -9.33 10.42
N ASP A 282 0.20 -8.29 11.26
CA ASP A 282 -0.89 -7.98 12.19
C ASP A 282 -1.24 -6.49 12.31
N GLY A 283 -0.57 -5.64 11.55
CA GLY A 283 -0.86 -4.20 11.51
C GLY A 283 -0.27 -3.36 12.63
N HIS A 284 0.56 -3.93 13.48
CA HIS A 284 1.11 -3.25 14.65
C HIS A 284 1.95 -2.02 14.29
N PHE A 285 1.86 -0.95 15.10
CA PHE A 285 2.74 0.22 15.01
C PHE A 285 3.93 0.07 15.97
N ASP A 286 5.13 -0.17 15.44
CA ASP A 286 6.38 -0.17 16.22
C ASP A 286 6.63 1.24 16.78
N PRO A 287 6.74 1.40 18.12
CA PRO A 287 6.97 2.72 18.74
C PRO A 287 8.23 3.43 18.24
N GLN A 288 9.31 2.69 17.93
CA GLN A 288 10.54 3.28 17.39
C GLN A 288 10.34 3.81 15.97
N ALA A 289 9.66 3.03 15.13
CA ALA A 289 9.32 3.46 13.78
C ALA A 289 8.39 4.69 13.77
N VAL A 290 7.45 4.76 14.72
CA VAL A 290 6.56 5.91 14.90
C VAL A 290 7.36 7.17 15.29
N GLU A 291 8.37 7.06 16.16
CA GLU A 291 9.19 8.22 16.50
C GLU A 291 10.01 8.72 15.31
N VAL A 292 10.59 7.83 14.49
CA VAL A 292 11.29 8.22 13.25
C VAL A 292 10.32 8.90 12.28
N LEU A 293 9.07 8.42 12.19
CA LEU A 293 8.04 9.08 11.38
C LEU A 293 7.76 10.50 11.88
N LYS A 294 7.60 10.70 13.19
CA LYS A 294 7.39 12.04 13.76
C LYS A 294 8.58 12.97 13.49
N GLU A 295 9.81 12.46 13.53
CA GLU A 295 11.00 13.20 13.14
C GLU A 295 10.93 13.59 11.67
N SER A 296 10.55 12.70 10.79
CA SER A 296 10.43 12.98 9.37
C SER A 296 9.49 14.15 9.06
N TYR A 297 8.42 14.33 9.82
CA TYR A 297 7.49 15.46 9.65
C TYR A 297 8.12 16.80 9.94
N ILE A 298 9.01 16.85 10.93
CA ILE A 298 9.78 18.07 11.30
C ILE A 298 10.87 18.32 10.27
N GLU A 299 11.63 17.27 9.89
CA GLU A 299 12.69 17.35 8.89
C GLU A 299 12.18 17.92 7.54
N MET A 300 10.99 17.50 7.12
CA MET A 300 10.33 17.98 5.91
C MET A 300 9.66 19.36 6.07
N GLY A 301 9.56 19.87 7.29
CA GLY A 301 8.76 21.08 7.57
C GLY A 301 7.26 20.88 7.36
N THR A 302 6.80 19.62 7.30
CA THR A 302 5.38 19.28 7.16
C THR A 302 4.60 19.63 8.40
N LEU A 303 5.22 19.43 9.57
CA LEU A 303 4.73 19.87 10.87
C LEU A 303 5.83 20.68 11.59
N THR A 304 5.41 21.59 12.47
CA THR A 304 6.34 22.40 13.30
C THR A 304 6.62 21.77 14.65
N THR A 305 5.79 20.84 15.09
CA THR A 305 5.92 20.11 16.36
C THR A 305 5.58 18.65 16.15
N LYS A 306 6.20 17.75 16.95
CA LYS A 306 5.86 16.31 16.92
C LYS A 306 4.40 16.14 17.38
N PRO A 307 3.56 15.45 16.58
CA PRO A 307 2.17 15.19 16.95
C PRO A 307 2.07 14.08 18.00
N ASN A 308 0.92 14.04 18.72
CA ASN A 308 0.56 12.89 19.51
C ASN A 308 0.18 11.70 18.63
N ASN A 309 0.28 10.47 19.14
CA ASN A 309 -0.03 9.25 18.40
C ASN A 309 -1.49 9.21 17.94
N ASP A 310 -2.43 9.66 18.77
CA ASP A 310 -3.88 9.70 18.48
C ASP A 310 -4.26 10.65 17.33
N GLN A 311 -3.38 11.59 17.00
CA GLN A 311 -3.52 12.44 15.82
C GLN A 311 -3.11 11.72 14.52
N LEU A 312 -2.30 10.67 14.61
CA LEU A 312 -1.71 9.95 13.49
C LEU A 312 -2.45 8.64 13.18
N PHE A 313 -2.70 7.83 14.19
CA PHE A 313 -3.26 6.49 14.04
C PHE A 313 -4.16 6.08 15.20
N THR A 314 -4.89 5.00 15.01
CA THR A 314 -5.64 4.32 16.06
C THR A 314 -5.24 2.85 16.14
N THR A 315 -5.16 2.32 17.35
CA THR A 315 -4.90 0.89 17.62
C THR A 315 -6.18 0.08 17.85
N LYS A 316 -7.36 0.68 17.63
CA LYS A 316 -8.67 0.07 17.93
C LYS A 316 -8.87 -1.32 17.31
N PHE A 317 -8.23 -1.57 16.18
CA PHE A 317 -8.40 -2.80 15.37
C PHE A 317 -7.22 -3.76 15.47
N LEU A 318 -6.22 -3.45 16.30
CA LEU A 318 -4.95 -4.17 16.38
C LEU A 318 -4.84 -5.03 17.65
N PRO A 319 -4.11 -6.15 17.62
CA PRO A 319 -3.56 -6.75 16.39
C PRO A 319 -4.66 -7.32 15.48
N VAL A 320 -4.47 -7.23 14.18
CA VAL A 320 -5.40 -7.86 13.22
C VAL A 320 -5.19 -9.38 13.26
N LYS A 321 -6.29 -10.12 13.40
CA LYS A 321 -6.29 -11.60 13.33
C LYS A 321 -7.15 -12.00 12.14
N PRO A 322 -6.53 -12.31 10.99
CA PRO A 322 -7.22 -12.71 9.76
C PRO A 322 -8.06 -13.97 9.87
#